data_4b7ca58942aad090c77d29e715ed0711
#
_entry.id   4b7ca58942aad090c77d29e715ed0711
#
_cell.length_a   1.000
_cell.length_b   1.000
_cell.length_c   1.000
_cell.angle_alpha   90.00
_cell.angle_beta   90.00
_cell.angle_gamma   90.00
#
_symmetry.space_group_name_H-M   'P 1'
#
loop_
_entity.id
_entity.type
_entity.pdbx_description
1 polymer ?
#
loop_
_entity_poly.entity_id
_entity_poly.type
_entity_poly.pdbx_seq_one_letter_code
_entity_poly.pdbx_strand_id
1 'polypeptide(L)'
;MPRIHWIDLLRGICMIAILLFHTEMYMVGKAIIPYTMYVTNALIIFYFISGYLIYKKNEFKFIHKLKSIGRTMLIPYLLFTSIIGIVKPYVKGQQIDLLQIGENIALGQASWFIAALIIAELLLCITLWITRAKLSWIFCVALICLILSIAFSERNIDFPWQINNALQAVFFLITGYVYHHYEKKIKDINKPLYNILLLIILIIIKRYEYIHHVNMMISPLQIDLYPLFLLDITICIIVMVNICKAKTSKIIEWTGSHSLVYYFLCGGVPLLVSKYWRHTGLTYGGRYWVILLAFIIVYMITTLLTWTIYTYIYSAIKKKINLKYLFEFY
;
A
#
# COMPACT_ATOMS: atom_id res chain seq x y z
N MET A 1 1.29 -21.06 -0.27
CA MET A 1 -0.16 -21.15 0.01
C MET A 1 -0.89 -21.13 -1.31
N PRO A 2 -2.09 -21.72 -1.42
CA PRO A 2 -2.93 -21.49 -2.59
C PRO A 2 -3.24 -20.00 -2.70
N ARG A 3 -3.32 -19.52 -3.93
CA ARG A 3 -3.60 -18.11 -4.24
C ARG A 3 -5.01 -17.74 -3.79
N ILE A 4 -5.17 -16.60 -3.13
CA ILE A 4 -6.45 -16.13 -2.60
C ILE A 4 -6.95 -14.99 -3.52
N HIS A 5 -7.86 -15.32 -4.44
CA HIS A 5 -8.32 -14.41 -5.50
C HIS A 5 -8.84 -13.06 -5.00
N TRP A 6 -9.66 -13.04 -3.92
CA TRP A 6 -10.20 -11.78 -3.42
C TRP A 6 -9.13 -10.83 -2.86
N ILE A 7 -8.02 -11.38 -2.33
CA ILE A 7 -6.88 -10.57 -1.86
C ILE A 7 -6.17 -9.93 -3.05
N ASP A 8 -5.92 -10.72 -4.09
CA ASP A 8 -5.30 -10.19 -5.30
C ASP A 8 -6.18 -9.14 -5.97
N LEU A 9 -7.50 -9.37 -6.01
CA LEU A 9 -8.44 -8.38 -6.52
C LEU A 9 -8.40 -7.08 -5.72
N LEU A 10 -8.44 -7.19 -4.39
CA LEU A 10 -8.41 -6.03 -3.49
C LEU A 10 -7.09 -5.25 -3.60
N ARG A 11 -5.94 -5.94 -3.63
CA ARG A 11 -4.64 -5.32 -3.88
C ARG A 11 -4.59 -4.60 -5.23
N GLY A 12 -5.18 -5.22 -6.27
CA GLY A 12 -5.22 -4.66 -7.60
C GLY A 12 -6.00 -3.35 -7.65
N ILE A 13 -7.18 -3.30 -7.03
CA ILE A 13 -7.99 -2.09 -6.92
C ILE A 13 -7.21 -0.98 -6.19
N CYS A 14 -6.60 -1.31 -5.04
CA CYS A 14 -5.81 -0.35 -4.28
C CYS A 14 -4.61 0.15 -5.08
N MET A 15 -3.93 -0.72 -5.83
CA MET A 15 -2.78 -0.32 -6.64
C MET A 15 -3.16 0.57 -7.82
N ILE A 16 -4.29 0.29 -8.46
CA ILE A 16 -4.87 1.13 -9.52
C ILE A 16 -5.17 2.53 -8.99
N ALA A 17 -5.77 2.62 -7.79
CA ALA A 17 -6.06 3.88 -7.13
C ALA A 17 -4.76 4.69 -6.85
N ILE A 18 -3.73 4.07 -6.31
CA ILE A 18 -2.43 4.71 -6.04
C ILE A 18 -1.76 5.18 -7.34
N LEU A 19 -1.81 4.35 -8.39
CA LEU A 19 -1.24 4.71 -9.70
C LEU A 19 -1.97 5.90 -10.35
N LEU A 20 -3.30 5.96 -10.21
CA LEU A 20 -4.11 7.10 -10.65
C LEU A 20 -3.67 8.39 -9.94
N PHE A 21 -3.55 8.36 -8.61
CA PHE A 21 -3.08 9.51 -7.83
C PHE A 21 -1.71 10.01 -8.33
N HIS A 22 -0.75 9.11 -8.51
CA HIS A 22 0.56 9.50 -9.02
C HIS A 22 0.48 10.06 -10.44
N THR A 23 -0.42 9.54 -11.28
CA THR A 23 -0.65 10.10 -12.62
C THR A 23 -1.16 11.53 -12.53
N GLU A 24 -2.16 11.80 -11.68
CA GLU A 24 -2.66 13.17 -11.45
C GLU A 24 -1.54 14.12 -11.00
N MET A 25 -0.78 13.70 -9.99
CA MET A 25 0.32 14.51 -9.43
C MET A 25 1.39 14.87 -10.45
N TYR A 26 1.79 13.93 -11.32
CA TYR A 26 2.83 14.21 -12.32
C TYR A 26 2.30 14.93 -13.56
N MET A 27 1.04 14.73 -13.93
CA MET A 27 0.41 15.37 -15.10
C MET A 27 -0.07 16.80 -14.81
N VAL A 28 -0.58 17.05 -13.62
CA VAL A 28 -1.26 18.31 -13.27
C VAL A 28 -0.51 19.09 -12.19
N GLY A 29 0.36 18.43 -11.41
CA GLY A 29 1.05 19.01 -10.26
C GLY A 29 0.22 19.03 -8.98
N LYS A 30 -1.02 18.55 -9.01
CA LYS A 30 -1.92 18.45 -7.85
C LYS A 30 -2.89 17.28 -8.02
N ALA A 31 -3.41 16.78 -6.92
CA ALA A 31 -4.49 15.81 -6.94
C ALA A 31 -5.78 16.48 -7.47
N ILE A 32 -6.43 15.82 -8.42
CA ILE A 32 -7.75 16.23 -8.95
C ILE A 32 -8.84 15.71 -8.02
N ILE A 33 -8.73 14.44 -7.65
CA ILE A 33 -9.57 13.83 -6.62
C ILE A 33 -8.79 13.94 -5.31
N PRO A 34 -9.34 14.50 -4.22
CA PRO A 34 -8.62 14.63 -2.97
C PRO A 34 -8.04 13.30 -2.47
N TYR A 35 -6.81 13.35 -1.98
CA TYR A 35 -6.07 12.19 -1.48
C TYR A 35 -6.88 11.36 -0.47
N THR A 36 -7.58 12.03 0.44
CA THR A 36 -8.39 11.42 1.49
C THR A 36 -9.56 10.59 0.95
N MET A 37 -10.02 10.87 -0.26
CA MET A 37 -11.19 10.20 -0.82
C MET A 37 -10.92 8.73 -1.17
N TYR A 38 -9.67 8.37 -1.52
CA TYR A 38 -9.39 7.01 -2.00
C TYR A 38 -7.97 6.49 -1.71
N VAL A 39 -6.94 7.37 -1.67
CA VAL A 39 -5.54 6.93 -1.50
C VAL A 39 -5.27 6.46 -0.08
N THR A 40 -5.74 7.21 0.91
CA THR A 40 -5.66 6.85 2.34
C THR A 40 -6.20 5.44 2.58
N ASN A 41 -7.42 5.17 2.11
CA ASN A 41 -8.06 3.88 2.26
C ASN A 41 -7.27 2.78 1.53
N ALA A 42 -6.79 3.03 0.31
CA ALA A 42 -6.01 2.08 -0.46
C ALA A 42 -4.71 1.66 0.25
N LEU A 43 -3.98 2.61 0.84
CA LEU A 43 -2.74 2.36 1.58
C LEU A 43 -3.00 1.55 2.86
N ILE A 44 -4.03 1.92 3.62
CA ILE A 44 -4.36 1.21 4.85
C ILE A 44 -4.86 -0.22 4.58
N ILE A 45 -5.59 -0.43 3.49
CA ILE A 45 -6.00 -1.78 3.06
C ILE A 45 -4.78 -2.68 2.80
N PHE A 46 -3.67 -2.17 2.27
CA PHE A 46 -2.45 -2.98 2.13
C PHE A 46 -1.90 -3.44 3.48
N TYR A 47 -1.92 -2.59 4.52
CA TYR A 47 -1.54 -3.00 5.87
C TYR A 47 -2.47 -4.09 6.40
N PHE A 48 -3.78 -3.92 6.26
CA PHE A 48 -4.77 -4.92 6.64
C PHE A 48 -4.51 -6.28 5.95
N ILE A 49 -4.29 -6.29 4.64
CA ILE A 49 -4.00 -7.50 3.86
C ILE A 49 -2.71 -8.17 4.34
N SER A 50 -1.65 -7.39 4.60
CA SER A 50 -0.39 -7.93 5.14
C SER A 50 -0.63 -8.66 6.47
N GLY A 51 -1.38 -8.06 7.38
CA GLY A 51 -1.75 -8.69 8.64
C GLY A 51 -2.58 -9.96 8.47
N TYR A 52 -3.56 -9.94 7.57
CA TYR A 52 -4.35 -11.11 7.22
C TYR A 52 -3.47 -12.28 6.77
N LEU A 53 -2.47 -12.03 5.95
CA LEU A 53 -1.58 -13.06 5.41
C LEU A 53 -0.54 -13.57 6.42
N ILE A 54 -0.23 -12.80 7.45
CA ILE A 54 0.66 -13.24 8.54
C ILE A 54 -0.02 -14.29 9.43
N TYR A 55 -1.36 -14.26 9.56
CA TYR A 55 -2.07 -15.23 10.39
C TYR A 55 -1.84 -16.66 9.93
N LYS A 56 -1.49 -17.53 10.88
CA LYS A 56 -1.40 -18.98 10.69
C LYS A 56 -2.06 -19.68 11.88
N LYS A 57 -2.81 -20.71 11.60
CA LYS A 57 -3.46 -21.53 12.64
C LYS A 57 -2.46 -22.28 13.53
N ASN A 58 -1.28 -22.60 12.98
CA ASN A 58 -0.20 -23.29 13.66
C ASN A 58 0.75 -22.31 14.34
N GLU A 59 1.70 -22.80 15.13
CA GLU A 59 2.72 -22.00 15.80
C GLU A 59 3.39 -20.98 14.87
N PHE A 60 3.53 -19.76 15.38
CA PHE A 60 4.20 -18.67 14.67
C PHE A 60 5.71 -18.91 14.63
N LYS A 61 6.27 -19.10 13.43
CA LYS A 61 7.71 -19.32 13.22
C LYS A 61 8.43 -17.99 12.98
N PHE A 62 8.88 -17.34 14.06
CA PHE A 62 9.50 -16.01 14.03
C PHE A 62 10.64 -15.90 13.02
N ILE A 63 11.67 -16.76 13.12
CA ILE A 63 12.86 -16.70 12.23
C ILE A 63 12.48 -16.90 10.75
N HIS A 64 11.52 -17.78 10.47
CA HIS A 64 11.05 -18.00 9.11
C HIS A 64 10.38 -16.72 8.55
N LYS A 65 9.55 -16.05 9.34
CA LYS A 65 8.90 -14.81 8.92
C LYS A 65 9.90 -13.68 8.77
N LEU A 66 10.88 -13.54 9.67
CA LEU A 66 11.95 -12.56 9.55
C LEU A 66 12.75 -12.72 8.25
N LYS A 67 13.15 -13.95 7.92
CA LYS A 67 13.81 -14.27 6.64
C LYS A 67 12.90 -13.95 5.42
N SER A 68 11.60 -14.16 5.57
CA SER A 68 10.63 -13.82 4.53
C SER A 68 10.59 -12.30 4.29
N ILE A 69 10.45 -11.47 5.35
CA ILE A 69 10.47 -10.00 5.24
C ILE A 69 11.75 -9.52 4.53
N GLY A 70 12.90 -10.06 4.94
CA GLY A 70 14.18 -9.72 4.29
C GLY A 70 14.17 -10.00 2.78
N ARG A 71 13.66 -11.16 2.38
CA ARG A 71 13.68 -11.58 0.96
C ARG A 71 12.60 -10.92 0.12
N THR A 72 11.38 -10.77 0.66
CA THR A 72 10.23 -10.33 -0.15
C THR A 72 10.01 -8.84 -0.10
N MET A 73 10.61 -8.12 0.85
CA MET A 73 10.41 -6.69 1.03
C MET A 73 11.71 -5.91 1.07
N LEU A 74 12.67 -6.27 1.94
CA LEU A 74 13.90 -5.50 2.11
C LEU A 74 14.81 -5.58 0.87
N ILE A 75 15.03 -6.77 0.28
CA ILE A 75 15.83 -6.90 -0.93
C ILE A 75 15.18 -6.15 -2.12
N PRO A 76 13.89 -6.31 -2.42
CA PRO A 76 13.23 -5.48 -3.44
C PRO A 76 13.29 -3.98 -3.13
N TYR A 77 13.11 -3.58 -1.86
CA TYR A 77 13.25 -2.18 -1.45
C TYR A 77 14.63 -1.64 -1.86
N LEU A 78 15.72 -2.28 -1.45
CA LEU A 78 17.07 -1.85 -1.78
C LEU A 78 17.31 -1.79 -3.30
N LEU A 79 16.88 -2.83 -4.02
CA LEU A 79 17.08 -2.92 -5.46
C LEU A 79 16.32 -1.83 -6.23
N PHE A 80 15.02 -1.73 -6.02
CA PHE A 80 14.20 -0.78 -6.78
C PHE A 80 14.46 0.67 -6.39
N THR A 81 14.68 0.98 -5.11
CA THR A 81 14.98 2.35 -4.69
C THR A 81 16.33 2.83 -5.22
N SER A 82 17.33 1.95 -5.31
CA SER A 82 18.62 2.27 -5.92
C SER A 82 18.45 2.61 -7.41
N ILE A 83 17.71 1.80 -8.16
CA ILE A 83 17.45 2.04 -9.59
C ILE A 83 16.67 3.34 -9.80
N ILE A 84 15.56 3.50 -9.07
CA ILE A 84 14.66 4.66 -9.19
C ILE A 84 15.37 5.95 -8.72
N GLY A 85 16.20 5.85 -7.68
CA GLY A 85 17.00 6.95 -7.18
C GLY A 85 17.96 7.54 -8.24
N ILE A 86 18.45 6.70 -9.16
CA ILE A 86 19.29 7.13 -10.30
C ILE A 86 18.41 7.62 -11.47
N VAL A 87 17.39 6.85 -11.83
CA VAL A 87 16.56 7.14 -13.02
C VAL A 87 15.75 8.41 -12.86
N LYS A 88 15.20 8.68 -11.67
CA LYS A 88 14.33 9.83 -11.43
C LYS A 88 15.02 11.19 -11.59
N PRO A 89 16.21 11.46 -11.01
CA PRO A 89 16.99 12.68 -11.29
C PRO A 89 17.38 12.79 -12.77
N TYR A 90 17.84 11.69 -13.37
CA TYR A 90 18.21 11.67 -14.80
C TYR A 90 17.05 12.11 -15.71
N VAL A 91 15.86 11.57 -15.47
CA VAL A 91 14.64 11.95 -16.22
C VAL A 91 14.30 13.42 -16.04
N LYS A 92 14.52 13.96 -14.82
CA LYS A 92 14.30 15.39 -14.51
C LYS A 92 15.39 16.32 -15.04
N GLY A 93 16.51 15.81 -15.56
CA GLY A 93 17.68 16.59 -15.95
C GLY A 93 18.42 17.18 -14.74
N GLN A 94 18.32 16.57 -13.57
CA GLN A 94 19.02 16.94 -12.35
C GLN A 94 20.33 16.17 -12.21
N GLN A 95 21.29 16.71 -11.46
CA GLN A 95 22.51 15.98 -11.13
C GLN A 95 22.20 14.77 -10.25
N ILE A 96 22.93 13.66 -10.48
CA ILE A 96 22.79 12.43 -9.70
C ILE A 96 23.74 12.52 -8.52
N ASP A 97 23.18 12.67 -7.32
CA ASP A 97 23.91 12.63 -6.06
C ASP A 97 23.77 11.25 -5.41
N LEU A 98 24.80 10.42 -5.54
CA LEU A 98 24.83 9.06 -5.03
C LEU A 98 24.83 9.01 -3.50
N LEU A 99 25.41 10.02 -2.82
CA LEU A 99 25.42 10.10 -1.36
C LEU A 99 24.01 10.35 -0.84
N GLN A 100 23.32 11.34 -1.41
CA GLN A 100 21.93 11.65 -1.05
C GLN A 100 20.99 10.46 -1.35
N ILE A 101 21.19 9.76 -2.46
CA ILE A 101 20.43 8.55 -2.79
C ILE A 101 20.67 7.48 -1.73
N GLY A 102 21.92 7.23 -1.35
CA GLY A 102 22.30 6.28 -0.32
C GLY A 102 21.71 6.63 1.04
N GLU A 103 21.77 7.88 1.44
CA GLU A 103 21.18 8.39 2.67
C GLU A 103 19.65 8.18 2.71
N ASN A 104 18.94 8.57 1.65
CA ASN A 104 17.50 8.40 1.55
C ASN A 104 17.09 6.91 1.63
N ILE A 105 17.89 6.00 1.06
CA ILE A 105 17.66 4.57 1.16
C ILE A 105 17.91 4.08 2.59
N ALA A 106 19.03 4.47 3.18
CA ALA A 106 19.42 4.06 4.53
C ALA A 106 18.45 4.56 5.61
N LEU A 107 17.86 5.75 5.44
CA LEU A 107 16.89 6.33 6.35
C LEU A 107 15.43 5.91 6.07
N GLY A 108 15.18 5.08 5.07
CA GLY A 108 13.82 4.62 4.74
C GLY A 108 12.95 5.67 4.03
N GLN A 109 13.56 6.74 3.48
CA GLN A 109 12.85 7.85 2.82
C GLN A 109 12.61 7.59 1.33
N ALA A 110 13.43 6.75 0.71
CA ALA A 110 13.35 6.46 -0.73
C ALA A 110 12.03 5.82 -1.16
N SER A 111 11.39 5.07 -0.27
CA SER A 111 10.09 4.44 -0.48
C SER A 111 9.37 4.29 0.87
N TRP A 112 8.74 5.38 1.29
CA TRP A 112 8.19 5.54 2.64
C TRP A 112 7.21 4.42 3.06
N PHE A 113 6.29 4.01 2.15
CA PHE A 113 5.27 3.01 2.46
C PHE A 113 5.88 1.61 2.70
N ILE A 114 6.85 1.19 1.86
CA ILE A 114 7.52 -0.11 2.03
C ILE A 114 8.40 -0.10 3.28
N ALA A 115 9.09 1.02 3.57
CA ALA A 115 9.85 1.17 4.80
C ALA A 115 8.93 1.04 6.03
N ALA A 116 7.81 1.75 6.06
CA ALA A 116 6.80 1.64 7.12
C ALA A 116 6.25 0.20 7.24
N LEU A 117 5.95 -0.46 6.13
CA LEU A 117 5.42 -1.83 6.12
C LEU A 117 6.45 -2.83 6.66
N ILE A 118 7.74 -2.71 6.30
CA ILE A 118 8.82 -3.54 6.85
C ILE A 118 8.88 -3.42 8.38
N ILE A 119 8.92 -2.20 8.90
CA ILE A 119 8.97 -1.96 10.35
C ILE A 119 7.69 -2.46 11.03
N ALA A 120 6.52 -2.20 10.45
CA ALA A 120 5.25 -2.65 11.00
C ALA A 120 5.14 -4.19 11.05
N GLU A 121 5.58 -4.89 10.00
CA GLU A 121 5.63 -6.36 10.01
C GLU A 121 6.64 -6.90 11.03
N LEU A 122 7.80 -6.24 11.19
CA LEU A 122 8.77 -6.61 12.22
C LEU A 122 8.18 -6.45 13.62
N LEU A 123 7.54 -5.31 13.91
CA LEU A 123 6.87 -5.06 15.19
C LEU A 123 5.76 -6.10 15.47
N LEU A 124 4.94 -6.40 14.47
CA LEU A 124 3.93 -7.46 14.60
C LEU A 124 4.57 -8.83 14.86
N CYS A 125 5.65 -9.18 14.17
CA CYS A 125 6.36 -10.44 14.38
C CYS A 125 6.91 -10.55 15.81
N ILE A 126 7.53 -9.48 16.32
CA ILE A 126 8.04 -9.40 17.70
C ILE A 126 6.87 -9.56 18.68
N THR A 127 5.76 -8.85 18.43
CA THR A 127 4.54 -8.94 19.24
C THR A 127 4.02 -10.38 19.30
N LEU A 128 3.86 -11.03 18.15
CA LEU A 128 3.38 -12.42 18.07
C LEU A 128 4.29 -13.40 18.80
N TRP A 129 5.60 -13.19 18.72
CA TRP A 129 6.59 -14.02 19.39
C TRP A 129 6.55 -13.85 20.92
N ILE A 130 6.57 -12.62 21.42
CA ILE A 130 6.57 -12.31 22.85
C ILE A 130 5.24 -12.75 23.49
N THR A 131 4.12 -12.42 22.86
CA THR A 131 2.78 -12.69 23.41
C THR A 131 2.31 -14.12 23.18
N ARG A 132 3.13 -14.96 22.51
CA ARG A 132 2.75 -16.31 22.04
C ARG A 132 1.42 -16.30 21.29
N ALA A 133 1.19 -15.27 20.49
CA ALA A 133 -0.01 -15.02 19.70
C ALA A 133 -1.32 -14.95 20.53
N LYS A 134 -1.27 -14.56 21.79
CA LYS A 134 -2.47 -14.32 22.63
C LYS A 134 -3.17 -13.04 22.18
N LEU A 135 -4.40 -13.16 21.69
CA LEU A 135 -5.13 -12.06 21.05
C LEU A 135 -5.32 -10.83 21.96
N SER A 136 -5.55 -11.01 23.27
CA SER A 136 -5.69 -9.89 24.21
C SER A 136 -4.45 -9.01 24.23
N TRP A 137 -3.26 -9.60 24.34
CA TRP A 137 -1.99 -8.86 24.34
C TRP A 137 -1.69 -8.22 23.00
N ILE A 138 -1.99 -8.92 21.89
CA ILE A 138 -1.83 -8.36 20.53
C ILE A 138 -2.68 -7.10 20.38
N PHE A 139 -3.92 -7.14 20.87
CA PHE A 139 -4.81 -5.98 20.82
C PHE A 139 -4.33 -4.82 21.71
N CYS A 140 -3.81 -5.10 22.90
CA CYS A 140 -3.18 -4.07 23.74
C CYS A 140 -2.00 -3.40 23.02
N VAL A 141 -1.12 -4.18 22.37
CA VAL A 141 -0.01 -3.62 21.59
C VAL A 141 -0.51 -2.76 20.42
N ALA A 142 -1.58 -3.19 19.72
CA ALA A 142 -2.19 -2.41 18.65
C ALA A 142 -2.62 -1.02 19.14
N LEU A 143 -3.31 -0.95 20.27
CA LEU A 143 -3.77 0.31 20.85
C LEU A 143 -2.59 1.18 21.31
N ILE A 144 -1.58 0.60 21.96
CA ILE A 144 -0.37 1.34 22.36
C ILE A 144 0.33 1.93 21.14
N CYS A 145 0.53 1.15 20.09
CA CYS A 145 1.15 1.63 18.85
C CYS A 145 0.33 2.76 18.20
N LEU A 146 -0.99 2.66 18.17
CA LEU A 146 -1.86 3.70 17.65
C LEU A 146 -1.74 5.00 18.48
N ILE A 147 -1.80 4.90 19.82
CA ILE A 147 -1.67 6.06 20.71
C ILE A 147 -0.30 6.73 20.55
N LEU A 148 0.77 5.95 20.47
CA LEU A 148 2.11 6.49 20.21
C LEU A 148 2.23 7.18 18.85
N SER A 149 1.63 6.60 17.81
CA SER A 149 1.60 7.21 16.48
C SER A 149 0.89 8.57 16.49
N ILE A 150 -0.25 8.67 17.18
CA ILE A 150 -0.99 9.92 17.38
C ILE A 150 -0.13 10.96 18.11
N ALA A 151 0.45 10.57 19.25
CA ALA A 151 1.26 11.47 20.08
C ALA A 151 2.50 12.00 19.36
N PHE A 152 3.15 11.17 18.53
CA PHE A 152 4.29 11.60 17.74
C PHE A 152 3.91 12.49 16.57
N SER A 153 2.77 12.19 15.91
CA SER A 153 2.23 13.02 14.83
C SER A 153 1.87 14.42 15.32
N GLU A 154 1.16 14.54 16.45
CA GLU A 154 0.79 15.84 17.05
C GLU A 154 2.00 16.70 17.44
N ARG A 155 3.13 16.06 17.81
CA ARG A 155 4.36 16.75 18.17
C ARG A 155 5.29 17.00 16.99
N ASN A 156 4.92 16.62 15.79
CA ASN A 156 5.74 16.67 14.56
C ASN A 156 7.13 16.01 14.75
N ILE A 157 7.19 14.88 15.47
CA ILE A 157 8.42 14.12 15.66
C ILE A 157 8.54 13.11 14.53
N ASP A 158 9.53 13.30 13.66
CA ASP A 158 9.83 12.38 12.57
C ASP A 158 10.97 11.44 12.96
N PHE A 159 10.73 10.15 12.78
CA PHE A 159 11.74 9.11 12.98
C PHE A 159 12.17 8.50 11.63
N PRO A 160 13.43 8.03 11.52
CA PRO A 160 13.86 7.28 10.35
C PRO A 160 13.00 6.01 10.16
N TRP A 161 13.05 5.44 8.96
CA TRP A 161 12.28 4.24 8.59
C TRP A 161 10.77 4.38 8.75
N GLN A 162 10.25 5.60 8.74
CA GLN A 162 8.82 5.86 8.82
C GLN A 162 8.15 5.24 10.06
N ILE A 163 8.83 5.29 11.20
CA ILE A 163 8.36 4.64 12.44
C ILE A 163 6.97 5.13 12.84
N ASN A 164 6.67 6.44 12.68
CA ASN A 164 5.34 6.98 12.99
C ASN A 164 4.25 6.30 12.16
N ASN A 165 4.47 6.18 10.85
CA ASN A 165 3.57 5.48 9.94
C ASN A 165 3.52 3.98 10.25
N ALA A 166 4.65 3.38 10.62
CA ALA A 166 4.71 1.96 11.00
C ALA A 166 3.91 1.65 12.27
N LEU A 167 3.96 2.52 13.28
CA LEU A 167 3.16 2.37 14.49
C LEU A 167 1.66 2.38 14.17
N GLN A 168 1.20 3.30 13.32
CA GLN A 168 -0.17 3.31 12.84
C GLN A 168 -0.50 2.03 12.04
N ALA A 169 0.42 1.62 11.16
CA ALA A 169 0.25 0.43 10.34
C ALA A 169 0.12 -0.85 11.18
N VAL A 170 0.82 -0.98 12.32
CA VAL A 170 0.68 -2.12 13.24
C VAL A 170 -0.76 -2.33 13.68
N PHE A 171 -1.50 -1.26 13.98
CA PHE A 171 -2.92 -1.37 14.33
C PHE A 171 -3.73 -2.04 13.20
N PHE A 172 -3.53 -1.64 11.96
CA PHE A 172 -4.25 -2.20 10.81
C PHE A 172 -3.74 -3.59 10.40
N LEU A 173 -2.46 -3.90 10.59
CA LEU A 173 -1.96 -5.26 10.45
C LEU A 173 -2.66 -6.20 11.46
N ILE A 174 -2.78 -5.76 12.71
CA ILE A 174 -3.42 -6.55 13.76
C ILE A 174 -4.91 -6.74 13.46
N THR A 175 -5.61 -5.72 12.96
CA THR A 175 -7.01 -5.87 12.53
C THR A 175 -7.15 -6.93 11.43
N GLY A 176 -6.24 -6.95 10.45
CA GLY A 176 -6.19 -7.98 9.41
C GLY A 176 -5.91 -9.39 9.96
N TYR A 177 -4.97 -9.50 10.89
CA TYR A 177 -4.64 -10.75 11.58
C TYR A 177 -5.85 -11.30 12.37
N VAL A 178 -6.50 -10.44 13.14
CA VAL A 178 -7.70 -10.78 13.93
C VAL A 178 -8.89 -11.13 13.01
N TYR A 179 -9.07 -10.39 11.93
CA TYR A 179 -10.10 -10.70 10.95
C TYR A 179 -9.93 -12.11 10.39
N HIS A 180 -8.73 -12.51 9.98
CA HIS A 180 -8.46 -13.87 9.49
C HIS A 180 -8.75 -14.94 10.54
N HIS A 181 -8.39 -14.66 11.80
CA HIS A 181 -8.68 -15.58 12.91
C HIS A 181 -10.19 -15.86 13.06
N TYR A 182 -11.03 -14.82 12.92
CA TYR A 182 -12.47 -14.91 13.08
C TYR A 182 -13.26 -15.03 11.77
N GLU A 183 -12.61 -15.03 10.62
CA GLU A 183 -13.26 -14.96 9.31
C GLU A 183 -14.36 -16.00 9.12
N LYS A 184 -14.16 -17.24 9.59
CA LYS A 184 -15.16 -18.30 9.49
C LYS A 184 -16.42 -18.02 10.32
N LYS A 185 -16.30 -17.27 11.44
CA LYS A 185 -17.42 -16.88 12.30
C LYS A 185 -18.18 -15.67 11.75
N ILE A 186 -17.47 -14.80 11.01
CA ILE A 186 -18.02 -13.55 10.44
C ILE A 186 -18.75 -13.78 9.12
N LYS A 187 -18.62 -14.97 8.53
CA LYS A 187 -19.13 -15.29 7.19
C LYS A 187 -20.62 -15.00 6.98
N ASP A 188 -21.42 -15.06 8.06
CA ASP A 188 -22.87 -14.84 8.01
C ASP A 188 -23.29 -13.36 7.91
N ILE A 189 -22.35 -12.41 8.08
CA ILE A 189 -22.61 -10.97 8.03
C ILE A 189 -22.63 -10.45 6.57
N ASN A 190 -22.20 -11.24 5.59
CA ASN A 190 -22.11 -10.82 4.19
C ASN A 190 -23.48 -10.87 3.47
N LYS A 191 -24.50 -10.21 4.03
CA LYS A 191 -25.81 -10.06 3.39
C LYS A 191 -25.80 -8.83 2.47
N PRO A 192 -26.39 -8.89 1.25
CA PRO A 192 -26.39 -7.75 0.32
C PRO A 192 -26.92 -6.45 0.92
N LEU A 193 -27.94 -6.54 1.76
CA LEU A 193 -28.55 -5.37 2.43
C LEU A 193 -27.54 -4.66 3.36
N TYR A 194 -26.73 -5.39 4.13
CA TYR A 194 -25.68 -4.80 4.96
C TYR A 194 -24.60 -4.10 4.15
N ASN A 195 -24.22 -4.70 3.01
CA ASN A 195 -23.22 -4.09 2.14
C ASN A 195 -23.72 -2.78 1.51
N ILE A 196 -24.99 -2.73 1.12
CA ILE A 196 -25.61 -1.50 0.61
C ILE A 196 -25.67 -0.44 1.71
N LEU A 197 -26.09 -0.80 2.93
CA LEU A 197 -26.13 0.12 4.06
C LEU A 197 -24.74 0.69 4.39
N LEU A 198 -23.73 -0.18 4.49
CA LEU A 198 -22.35 0.24 4.74
C LEU A 198 -21.80 1.12 3.62
N LEU A 199 -22.13 0.84 2.36
CA LEU A 199 -21.75 1.69 1.23
C LEU A 199 -22.38 3.07 1.33
N ILE A 200 -23.67 3.16 1.71
CA ILE A 200 -24.35 4.45 1.92
C ILE A 200 -23.65 5.23 3.04
N ILE A 201 -23.34 4.57 4.17
CA ILE A 201 -22.62 5.20 5.29
C ILE A 201 -21.24 5.68 4.82
N LEU A 202 -20.51 4.89 4.06
CA LEU A 202 -19.21 5.27 3.50
C LEU A 202 -19.31 6.51 2.60
N ILE A 203 -20.33 6.58 1.74
CA ILE A 203 -20.58 7.74 0.89
C ILE A 203 -20.87 8.99 1.74
N ILE A 204 -21.66 8.85 2.81
CA ILE A 204 -21.96 9.98 3.72
C ILE A 204 -20.67 10.46 4.41
N ILE A 205 -19.84 9.55 4.90
CA ILE A 205 -18.55 9.88 5.51
C ILE A 205 -17.66 10.62 4.50
N LYS A 206 -17.49 10.08 3.30
CA LYS A 206 -16.66 10.69 2.24
C LYS A 206 -17.18 12.07 1.83
N ARG A 207 -18.50 12.25 1.78
CA ARG A 207 -19.11 13.56 1.53
C ARG A 207 -18.82 14.54 2.66
N TYR A 208 -18.90 14.11 3.92
CA TYR A 208 -18.55 14.93 5.08
C TYR A 208 -17.06 15.36 5.02
N GLU A 209 -16.14 14.42 4.81
CA GLU A 209 -14.70 14.68 4.66
C GLU A 209 -14.42 15.71 3.55
N TYR A 210 -15.10 15.55 2.41
CA TYR A 210 -14.96 16.46 1.27
C TYR A 210 -15.44 17.88 1.57
N ILE A 211 -16.63 18.00 2.17
CA ILE A 211 -17.25 19.32 2.47
C ILE A 211 -16.45 20.07 3.53
N HIS A 212 -15.96 19.37 4.56
CA HIS A 212 -15.23 19.97 5.67
C HIS A 212 -13.72 19.99 5.46
N HIS A 213 -13.23 19.59 4.29
CA HIS A 213 -11.80 19.55 3.95
C HIS A 213 -10.95 18.80 4.99
N VAL A 214 -11.50 17.72 5.56
CA VAL A 214 -10.83 16.93 6.59
C VAL A 214 -9.56 16.31 6.00
N ASN A 215 -8.41 16.57 6.63
CA ASN A 215 -7.15 15.99 6.21
C ASN A 215 -6.95 14.61 6.84
N MET A 216 -6.63 13.62 6.02
CA MET A 216 -6.31 12.23 6.43
C MET A 216 -5.09 11.74 5.65
N MET A 217 -4.05 12.55 5.57
CA MET A 217 -2.82 12.20 4.87
C MET A 217 -1.99 11.22 5.69
N ILE A 218 -1.46 10.19 5.04
CA ILE A 218 -0.64 9.16 5.70
C ILE A 218 0.85 9.49 5.63
N SER A 219 1.28 10.26 4.63
CA SER A 219 2.68 10.68 4.53
C SER A 219 2.79 12.08 3.93
N PRO A 220 3.21 13.08 4.74
CA PRO A 220 3.40 13.01 6.19
C PRO A 220 2.13 12.65 6.94
N LEU A 221 2.26 12.05 8.14
CA LEU A 221 1.10 11.62 8.91
C LEU A 221 0.39 12.84 9.51
N GLN A 222 -0.76 13.20 8.93
CA GLN A 222 -1.59 14.33 9.32
C GLN A 222 -3.07 13.93 9.26
N ILE A 223 -3.65 13.65 10.42
CA ILE A 223 -5.04 13.21 10.56
C ILE A 223 -5.75 14.15 11.51
N ASP A 224 -6.69 14.93 10.98
CA ASP A 224 -7.44 15.94 11.76
C ASP A 224 -8.38 15.29 12.78
N LEU A 225 -9.05 14.19 12.39
CA LEU A 225 -10.10 13.54 13.19
C LEU A 225 -9.89 12.02 13.24
N TYR A 226 -9.10 11.52 14.19
CA TYR A 226 -8.82 10.08 14.33
C TYR A 226 -10.06 9.19 14.48
N PRO A 227 -11.11 9.54 15.24
CA PRO A 227 -12.32 8.71 15.31
C PRO A 227 -13.02 8.57 13.94
N LEU A 228 -13.10 9.65 13.17
CA LEU A 228 -13.67 9.61 11.82
C LEU A 228 -12.80 8.79 10.87
N PHE A 229 -11.48 8.97 10.92
CA PHE A 229 -10.53 8.18 10.16
C PHE A 229 -10.66 6.68 10.42
N LEU A 230 -10.71 6.26 11.69
CA LEU A 230 -10.87 4.84 12.05
C LEU A 230 -12.22 4.29 11.57
N LEU A 231 -13.29 5.07 11.65
CA LEU A 231 -14.62 4.70 11.19
C LEU A 231 -14.63 4.54 9.66
N ASP A 232 -14.11 5.54 8.92
CA ASP A 232 -14.00 5.51 7.47
C ASP A 232 -13.24 4.28 6.98
N ILE A 233 -12.03 4.07 7.49
CA ILE A 233 -11.18 2.94 7.10
C ILE A 233 -11.85 1.61 7.42
N THR A 234 -12.45 1.46 8.60
CA THR A 234 -13.08 0.20 9.00
C THR A 234 -14.24 -0.14 8.08
N ILE A 235 -15.12 0.81 7.80
CA ILE A 235 -16.26 0.61 6.89
C ILE A 235 -15.76 0.33 5.47
N CYS A 236 -14.76 1.07 4.99
CA CYS A 236 -14.17 0.87 3.67
C CYS A 236 -13.58 -0.54 3.54
N ILE A 237 -12.81 -1.03 4.52
CA ILE A 237 -12.25 -2.38 4.52
C ILE A 237 -13.38 -3.43 4.43
N ILE A 238 -14.42 -3.31 5.25
CA ILE A 238 -15.54 -4.27 5.25
C ILE A 238 -16.23 -4.29 3.88
N VAL A 239 -16.58 -3.13 3.34
CA VAL A 239 -17.23 -3.00 2.02
C VAL A 239 -16.36 -3.60 0.93
N MET A 240 -15.08 -3.22 0.88
CA MET A 240 -14.16 -3.67 -0.15
C MET A 240 -13.87 -5.17 -0.09
N VAL A 241 -13.67 -5.73 1.12
CA VAL A 241 -13.50 -7.17 1.32
C VAL A 241 -14.73 -7.94 0.84
N ASN A 242 -15.93 -7.46 1.18
CA ASN A 242 -17.18 -8.12 0.77
C ASN A 242 -17.37 -8.08 -0.75
N ILE A 243 -17.11 -6.94 -1.40
CA ILE A 243 -17.16 -6.79 -2.87
C ILE A 243 -16.14 -7.74 -3.52
N CYS A 244 -14.89 -7.75 -3.04
CA CYS A 244 -13.85 -8.56 -3.64
C CYS A 244 -14.07 -10.08 -3.45
N LYS A 245 -14.71 -10.49 -2.35
CA LYS A 245 -15.12 -11.90 -2.17
C LYS A 245 -16.25 -12.33 -3.12
N ALA A 246 -17.08 -11.39 -3.54
CA ALA A 246 -18.23 -11.66 -4.44
C ALA A 246 -17.89 -11.51 -5.92
N LYS A 247 -16.77 -10.90 -6.27
CA LYS A 247 -16.38 -10.57 -7.65
C LYS A 247 -15.01 -11.13 -8.00
N THR A 248 -14.76 -11.30 -9.29
CA THR A 248 -13.47 -11.71 -9.85
C THR A 248 -13.12 -10.86 -11.06
N SER A 249 -11.84 -10.59 -11.28
CA SER A 249 -11.34 -9.91 -12.46
C SER A 249 -9.88 -10.31 -12.71
N LYS A 250 -9.63 -11.11 -13.72
CA LYS A 250 -8.30 -11.62 -14.03
C LYS A 250 -7.25 -10.51 -14.20
N ILE A 251 -7.62 -9.38 -14.81
CA ILE A 251 -6.72 -8.25 -15.06
C ILE A 251 -6.36 -7.57 -13.74
N ILE A 252 -7.34 -7.26 -12.90
CA ILE A 252 -7.13 -6.58 -11.63
C ILE A 252 -6.41 -7.51 -10.64
N GLU A 253 -6.77 -8.79 -10.59
CA GLU A 253 -6.09 -9.80 -9.79
C GLU A 253 -4.62 -9.97 -10.21
N TRP A 254 -4.32 -9.91 -11.52
CA TRP A 254 -2.96 -9.93 -12.01
C TRP A 254 -2.17 -8.71 -11.51
N THR A 255 -2.74 -7.50 -11.60
CA THR A 255 -2.16 -6.28 -11.03
C THR A 255 -1.90 -6.43 -9.52
N GLY A 256 -2.85 -6.95 -8.78
CA GLY A 256 -2.72 -7.14 -7.33
C GLY A 256 -1.65 -8.15 -6.94
N SER A 257 -1.53 -9.25 -7.67
CA SER A 257 -0.48 -10.25 -7.42
C SER A 257 0.93 -9.75 -7.71
N HIS A 258 1.05 -8.67 -8.51
CA HIS A 258 2.31 -8.02 -8.85
C HIS A 258 2.44 -6.62 -8.22
N SER A 259 1.59 -6.30 -7.25
CA SER A 259 1.43 -4.95 -6.67
C SER A 259 2.73 -4.33 -6.14
N LEU A 260 3.68 -5.13 -5.67
CA LEU A 260 4.98 -4.63 -5.21
C LEU A 260 5.78 -3.94 -6.33
N VAL A 261 5.84 -4.54 -7.51
CA VAL A 261 6.55 -3.94 -8.66
C VAL A 261 5.80 -2.73 -9.17
N TYR A 262 4.47 -2.80 -9.26
CA TYR A 262 3.64 -1.64 -9.59
C TYR A 262 3.88 -0.48 -8.63
N TYR A 263 3.98 -0.77 -7.33
CA TYR A 263 4.24 0.24 -6.32
C TYR A 263 5.59 0.94 -6.55
N PHE A 264 6.66 0.21 -6.81
CA PHE A 264 7.95 0.84 -7.11
C PHE A 264 7.92 1.63 -8.42
N LEU A 265 7.18 1.18 -9.41
CA LEU A 265 7.06 1.87 -10.70
C LEU A 265 6.11 3.08 -10.67
N CYS A 266 5.20 3.20 -9.68
CA CYS A 266 4.17 4.25 -9.63
C CYS A 266 4.73 5.67 -9.49
N GLY A 267 5.96 5.84 -9.01
CA GLY A 267 6.63 7.13 -8.98
C GLY A 267 7.49 7.46 -10.23
N GLY A 268 7.87 6.43 -10.99
CA GLY A 268 8.77 6.58 -12.15
C GLY A 268 8.04 6.65 -13.48
N VAL A 269 7.12 5.72 -13.72
CA VAL A 269 6.39 5.64 -14.99
C VAL A 269 5.50 6.86 -15.24
N PRO A 270 4.68 7.34 -14.28
CA PRO A 270 3.92 8.58 -14.49
C PRO A 270 4.80 9.80 -14.74
N LEU A 271 5.99 9.89 -14.10
CA LEU A 271 6.96 10.95 -14.37
C LEU A 271 7.45 10.90 -15.82
N LEU A 272 7.84 9.72 -16.31
CA LEU A 272 8.28 9.54 -17.70
C LEU A 272 7.18 9.92 -18.68
N VAL A 273 5.98 9.39 -18.48
CA VAL A 273 4.82 9.69 -19.34
C VAL A 273 4.54 11.19 -19.33
N SER A 274 4.55 11.85 -18.17
CA SER A 274 4.29 13.30 -18.08
C SER A 274 5.33 14.13 -18.86
N LYS A 275 6.61 13.72 -18.85
CA LYS A 275 7.65 14.39 -19.59
C LYS A 275 7.40 14.36 -21.10
N TYR A 276 7.09 13.18 -21.65
CA TYR A 276 6.80 13.05 -23.09
C TYR A 276 5.42 13.61 -23.46
N TRP A 277 4.45 13.53 -22.56
CA TRP A 277 3.10 14.07 -22.76
C TRP A 277 3.09 15.58 -23.03
N ARG A 278 4.00 16.34 -22.39
CA ARG A 278 4.12 17.80 -22.62
C ARG A 278 4.37 18.18 -24.09
N HIS A 279 4.99 17.28 -24.85
CA HIS A 279 5.23 17.51 -26.29
C HIS A 279 3.96 17.36 -27.13
N THR A 280 2.91 16.75 -26.63
CA THR A 280 1.63 16.61 -27.36
C THR A 280 0.78 17.89 -27.35
N GLY A 281 1.09 18.87 -26.50
CA GLY A 281 0.29 20.05 -26.29
C GLY A 281 -1.05 19.81 -25.55
N LEU A 282 -1.37 18.56 -25.20
CA LEU A 282 -2.59 18.22 -24.47
C LEU A 282 -2.42 18.54 -22.99
N THR A 283 -3.13 19.55 -22.52
CA THR A 283 -3.15 19.93 -21.09
C THR A 283 -4.47 19.55 -20.44
N TYR A 284 -4.45 19.34 -19.13
CA TYR A 284 -5.66 18.99 -18.37
C TYR A 284 -6.77 20.05 -18.55
N GLY A 285 -6.50 21.33 -18.24
CA GLY A 285 -7.44 22.45 -18.46
C GLY A 285 -8.89 22.14 -18.06
N GLY A 286 -9.12 21.33 -17.00
CA GLY A 286 -10.44 20.86 -16.57
C GLY A 286 -11.01 19.67 -17.36
N ARG A 287 -10.28 19.12 -18.29
CA ARG A 287 -10.72 18.02 -19.17
C ARG A 287 -10.34 16.65 -18.58
N TYR A 288 -11.20 16.02 -17.83
CA TYR A 288 -10.96 14.73 -17.15
C TYR A 288 -10.54 13.59 -18.10
N TRP A 289 -11.02 13.59 -19.34
CA TRP A 289 -10.63 12.59 -20.34
C TRP A 289 -9.14 12.58 -20.65
N VAL A 290 -8.45 13.75 -20.55
CA VAL A 290 -7.00 13.85 -20.75
C VAL A 290 -6.26 13.05 -19.68
N ILE A 291 -6.72 13.14 -18.43
CA ILE A 291 -6.14 12.37 -17.32
C ILE A 291 -6.45 10.88 -17.46
N LEU A 292 -7.68 10.54 -17.85
CA LEU A 292 -8.06 9.16 -18.10
C LEU A 292 -7.19 8.51 -19.18
N LEU A 293 -6.94 9.22 -20.28
CA LEU A 293 -6.07 8.74 -21.36
C LEU A 293 -4.62 8.59 -20.89
N ALA A 294 -4.10 9.59 -20.16
CA ALA A 294 -2.75 9.52 -19.58
C ALA A 294 -2.64 8.33 -18.59
N PHE A 295 -3.65 8.13 -17.76
CA PHE A 295 -3.70 7.00 -16.82
C PHE A 295 -3.71 5.65 -17.53
N ILE A 296 -4.49 5.50 -18.61
CA ILE A 296 -4.51 4.26 -19.41
C ILE A 296 -3.10 3.97 -19.96
N ILE A 297 -2.42 4.98 -20.50
CA ILE A 297 -1.05 4.83 -21.02
C ILE A 297 -0.07 4.46 -19.89
N VAL A 298 -0.14 5.15 -18.75
CA VAL A 298 0.68 4.85 -17.56
C VAL A 298 0.44 3.41 -17.09
N TYR A 299 -0.82 2.99 -17.02
CA TYR A 299 -1.20 1.64 -16.59
C TYR A 299 -0.65 0.58 -17.56
N MET A 300 -0.80 0.80 -18.87
CA MET A 300 -0.28 -0.12 -19.92
C MET A 300 1.24 -0.24 -19.86
N ILE A 301 1.98 0.88 -19.76
CA ILE A 301 3.43 0.87 -19.67
C ILE A 301 3.89 0.19 -18.37
N THR A 302 3.25 0.50 -17.25
CA THR A 302 3.56 -0.14 -15.95
C THR A 302 3.31 -1.65 -16.01
N THR A 303 2.22 -2.07 -16.64
CA THR A 303 1.88 -3.49 -16.84
C THR A 303 2.93 -4.19 -17.71
N LEU A 304 3.33 -3.58 -18.82
CA LEU A 304 4.35 -4.12 -19.72
C LEU A 304 5.71 -4.27 -19.01
N LEU A 305 6.14 -3.23 -18.29
CA LEU A 305 7.39 -3.28 -17.51
C LEU A 305 7.32 -4.34 -16.42
N THR A 306 6.22 -4.45 -15.70
CA THR A 306 6.02 -5.47 -14.68
C THR A 306 6.09 -6.88 -15.29
N TRP A 307 5.40 -7.11 -16.40
CA TRP A 307 5.45 -8.37 -17.12
C TRP A 307 6.89 -8.72 -17.57
N THR A 308 7.63 -7.75 -18.11
CA THR A 308 9.02 -7.91 -18.54
C THR A 308 9.92 -8.29 -17.36
N ILE A 309 9.79 -7.59 -16.21
CA ILE A 309 10.55 -7.87 -15.00
C ILE A 309 10.30 -9.32 -14.53
N TYR A 310 9.05 -9.74 -14.47
CA TYR A 310 8.72 -11.09 -14.02
C TYR A 310 9.14 -12.18 -15.02
N THR A 311 8.98 -11.94 -16.31
CA THR A 311 9.30 -12.94 -17.34
C THR A 311 10.80 -13.16 -17.49
N TYR A 312 11.58 -12.08 -17.52
CA TYR A 312 13.01 -12.17 -17.83
C TYR A 312 13.90 -12.10 -16.60
N ILE A 313 13.71 -11.10 -15.74
CA ILE A 313 14.61 -10.88 -14.59
C ILE A 313 14.35 -11.91 -13.50
N TYR A 314 13.10 -12.09 -13.11
CA TYR A 314 12.74 -13.06 -12.09
C TYR A 314 13.06 -14.51 -12.51
N SER A 315 12.76 -14.88 -13.75
CA SER A 315 13.07 -16.23 -14.25
C SER A 315 14.57 -16.51 -14.30
N ALA A 316 15.39 -15.52 -14.67
CA ALA A 316 16.85 -15.62 -14.69
C ALA A 316 17.45 -15.76 -13.28
N ILE A 317 16.96 -14.96 -12.33
CA ILE A 317 17.38 -15.01 -10.92
C ILE A 317 16.96 -16.36 -10.29
N LYS A 318 15.75 -16.82 -10.55
CA LYS A 318 15.24 -18.11 -10.06
C LYS A 318 16.10 -19.29 -10.54
N LYS A 319 16.57 -19.26 -11.78
CA LYS A 319 17.47 -20.27 -12.34
C LYS A 319 18.87 -20.30 -11.67
N LYS A 320 19.42 -19.12 -11.30
CA LYS A 320 20.78 -19.00 -10.75
C LYS A 320 20.90 -19.23 -9.24
N ILE A 321 19.89 -18.85 -8.44
CA ILE A 321 20.04 -18.71 -6.97
C ILE A 321 19.08 -19.63 -6.19
N ASN A 322 18.24 -20.45 -6.85
CA ASN A 322 17.21 -21.28 -6.18
C ASN A 322 16.28 -20.49 -5.22
N LEU A 323 16.12 -19.19 -5.46
CA LEU A 323 15.31 -18.27 -4.69
C LEU A 323 13.86 -18.28 -5.20
N LYS A 324 13.05 -19.18 -4.63
CA LYS A 324 11.67 -19.42 -5.02
C LYS A 324 10.69 -18.23 -4.76
N TYR A 325 11.11 -17.16 -4.06
CA TYR A 325 10.17 -16.18 -3.47
C TYR A 325 10.66 -14.71 -3.47
N LEU A 326 11.49 -14.27 -4.42
CA LEU A 326 12.11 -12.93 -4.35
C LEU A 326 11.11 -11.76 -4.57
N PHE A 327 9.98 -12.01 -5.22
CA PHE A 327 8.98 -10.98 -5.57
C PHE A 327 7.53 -11.43 -5.34
N GLU A 328 7.32 -12.57 -4.69
CA GLU A 328 5.99 -13.02 -4.32
C GLU A 328 5.67 -12.52 -2.91
N PHE A 329 4.76 -11.56 -2.78
CA PHE A 329 4.03 -11.37 -1.55
C PHE A 329 3.15 -12.61 -1.34
N TYR A 330 3.64 -13.56 -0.52
CA TYR A 330 2.95 -14.75 -0.02
C TYR A 330 2.17 -15.60 -1.05
#